data_b1c24b0f9996ecb9ba518f222bd005b7
#
_entry.id   b1c24b0f9996ecb9ba518f222bd005b7
#
_cell.length_a   1.000
_cell.length_b   1.000
_cell.length_c   1.000
_cell.angle_alpha   90.00
_cell.angle_beta   90.00
_cell.angle_gamma   90.00
#
_symmetry.space_group_name_H-M   'P 1'
#
loop_
_entity.id
_entity.type
_entity.pdbx_description
1 polymer ?
#
loop_
_entity_poly.entity_id
_entity_poly.type
_entity_poly.pdbx_seq_one_letter_code
_entity_poly.pdbx_strand_id
1 'polypeptide(L)'
;AMDVNYAPRDSSFNCDTLDVHVSATLAKPYDASLEMSGTYKSNEQIGPGLSYELSKHNAFRGAETVAWKLFGSYEWQLGASSSALNSYELGSQLSFKFPRLIMPWFNPTAMGRRYRRRIAIALTRAKLLGQPLPLQLYDYTPVNGTTTLALSGNWRNRSGFFTFVTVGGNLNYKWYTNPRKRHELNLFNLEYNSVIRTTAAFDSITRANPALYISMRDQLVPSISYIFTSTSPAADRHPYWVQFLLKEAGNVTSGLYA
;
A
#
# COMPACT_ATOMS: atom_id res chain seq x y z
N ALA A 1 19.76 13.05 -2.04
CA ALA A 1 20.45 13.18 -3.32
C ALA A 1 21.73 12.36 -3.26
N MET A 2 22.09 11.74 -4.36
CA MET A 2 23.34 10.99 -4.52
C MET A 2 24.07 11.63 -5.69
N ASP A 3 25.32 12.01 -5.47
CA ASP A 3 26.20 12.56 -6.48
C ASP A 3 27.44 11.67 -6.62
N VAL A 4 27.79 11.33 -7.84
CA VAL A 4 28.93 10.47 -8.14
C VAL A 4 29.89 11.23 -9.04
N ASN A 5 31.05 11.53 -8.51
CA ASN A 5 32.10 12.25 -9.23
C ASN A 5 33.27 11.30 -9.50
N TYR A 6 33.77 11.32 -10.72
CA TYR A 6 34.90 10.53 -11.17
C TYR A 6 36.11 11.44 -11.38
N ALA A 7 37.19 11.15 -10.73
CA ALA A 7 38.45 11.86 -10.91
C ALA A 7 39.58 10.87 -11.30
N PRO A 8 40.43 11.21 -12.27
CA PRO A 8 41.61 10.39 -12.52
C PRO A 8 42.52 10.42 -11.28
N ARG A 9 43.00 9.24 -10.90
CA ARG A 9 43.88 9.12 -9.71
C ARG A 9 45.24 9.79 -9.91
N ASP A 10 45.69 9.85 -11.16
CA ASP A 10 46.95 10.43 -11.53
C ASP A 10 46.74 11.50 -12.62
N SER A 11 47.52 12.56 -12.61
CA SER A 11 47.45 13.66 -13.60
C SER A 11 48.07 13.26 -14.97
N SER A 12 48.47 12.01 -15.14
CA SER A 12 49.01 11.53 -16.40
C SER A 12 47.92 11.31 -17.45
N PHE A 13 48.20 11.66 -18.70
CA PHE A 13 47.25 11.54 -19.83
C PHE A 13 46.67 10.16 -20.08
N ASN A 14 47.28 9.09 -19.54
CA ASN A 14 46.86 7.69 -19.63
C ASN A 14 46.67 7.09 -18.24
N CYS A 15 45.69 7.62 -17.47
CA CYS A 15 45.38 7.07 -16.17
C CYS A 15 44.41 5.90 -16.30
N ASP A 16 44.89 4.67 -16.00
CA ASP A 16 44.06 3.44 -16.03
C ASP A 16 43.18 3.27 -14.78
N THR A 17 43.32 4.18 -13.79
CA THR A 17 42.60 4.11 -12.52
C THR A 17 41.84 5.37 -12.26
N LEU A 18 40.55 5.24 -11.91
CA LEU A 18 39.64 6.33 -11.54
C LEU A 18 39.28 6.22 -10.06
N ASP A 19 39.42 7.34 -9.36
CA ASP A 19 38.86 7.48 -8.02
C ASP A 19 37.39 7.88 -8.14
N VAL A 20 36.53 7.14 -7.47
CA VAL A 20 35.07 7.39 -7.47
C VAL A 20 34.69 7.99 -6.14
N HIS A 21 34.30 9.25 -6.15
CA HIS A 21 33.77 9.96 -4.99
C HIS A 21 32.25 9.90 -5.00
N VAL A 22 31.69 9.18 -4.04
CA VAL A 22 30.24 9.10 -3.87
C VAL A 22 29.83 9.94 -2.67
N SER A 23 29.13 11.04 -2.92
CA SER A 23 28.52 11.85 -1.89
C SER A 23 27.03 11.58 -1.82
N ALA A 24 26.53 11.22 -0.65
CA ALA A 24 25.13 10.94 -0.43
C ALA A 24 24.57 11.81 0.70
N THR A 25 23.53 12.58 0.39
CA THR A 25 22.77 13.29 1.41
C THR A 25 21.64 12.40 1.89
N LEU A 26 21.69 11.99 3.14
CA LEU A 26 20.64 11.19 3.76
C LEU A 26 19.37 12.03 3.92
N ALA A 27 18.22 11.41 3.66
CA ALA A 27 16.92 12.01 3.96
C ALA A 27 16.74 12.18 5.47
N LYS A 28 15.92 13.15 5.88
CA LYS A 28 15.58 13.32 7.30
C LYS A 28 14.92 12.05 7.83
N PRO A 29 15.22 11.66 9.07
CA PRO A 29 14.68 10.42 9.63
C PRO A 29 13.18 10.50 9.95
N TYR A 30 12.63 11.69 10.09
CA TYR A 30 11.22 11.94 10.42
C TYR A 30 10.60 12.87 9.39
N ASP A 31 9.39 12.51 8.97
CA ASP A 31 8.48 13.37 8.21
C ASP A 31 7.16 13.50 8.98
N ALA A 32 6.63 14.71 9.02
CA ALA A 32 5.31 14.98 9.58
C ALA A 32 4.49 15.74 8.55
N SER A 33 3.25 15.31 8.34
CA SER A 33 2.29 15.98 7.49
C SER A 33 1.00 16.26 8.24
N LEU A 34 0.44 17.45 8.02
CA LEU A 34 -0.87 17.87 8.50
C LEU A 34 -1.72 18.24 7.30
N GLU A 35 -2.85 17.59 7.15
CA GLU A 35 -3.80 17.83 6.07
C GLU A 35 -5.14 18.27 6.65
N MET A 36 -5.69 19.34 6.10
CA MET A 36 -7.04 19.82 6.37
C MET A 36 -7.89 19.63 5.12
N SER A 37 -9.08 19.09 5.29
CA SER A 37 -10.05 18.87 4.22
C SER A 37 -11.42 19.42 4.58
N GLY A 38 -12.18 19.82 3.57
CA GLY A 38 -13.59 20.14 3.69
C GLY A 38 -14.40 19.20 2.81
N THR A 39 -15.45 18.61 3.34
CA THR A 39 -16.35 17.73 2.59
C THR A 39 -17.72 18.33 2.49
N TYR A 40 -18.32 18.22 1.30
CA TYR A 40 -19.73 18.52 1.07
C TYR A 40 -20.35 17.31 0.36
N LYS A 41 -21.43 16.79 0.91
CA LYS A 41 -22.12 15.61 0.39
C LYS A 41 -23.48 15.99 -0.20
N SER A 42 -23.95 15.23 -1.16
CA SER A 42 -25.25 15.44 -1.83
C SER A 42 -26.47 15.36 -0.91
N ASN A 43 -26.30 14.80 0.28
CA ASN A 43 -27.33 14.77 1.32
C ASN A 43 -27.26 15.99 2.27
N GLU A 44 -26.68 17.11 1.80
CA GLU A 44 -26.57 18.38 2.53
C GLU A 44 -25.71 18.29 3.81
N GLN A 45 -24.84 17.32 3.89
CA GLN A 45 -23.83 17.24 4.96
C GLN A 45 -22.57 18.00 4.55
N ILE A 46 -22.09 18.85 5.44
CA ILE A 46 -20.82 19.57 5.30
C ILE A 46 -19.99 19.37 6.56
N GLY A 47 -18.67 19.30 6.39
CA GLY A 47 -17.81 19.24 7.57
C GLY A 47 -16.32 19.30 7.27
N PRO A 48 -15.54 19.74 8.25
CA PRO A 48 -14.09 19.70 8.21
C PRO A 48 -13.57 18.29 8.53
N GLY A 49 -12.44 17.97 7.93
CA GLY A 49 -11.60 16.84 8.27
C GLY A 49 -10.18 17.29 8.57
N LEU A 50 -9.54 16.62 9.49
CA LEU A 50 -8.15 16.83 9.86
C LEU A 50 -7.42 15.49 9.87
N SER A 51 -6.26 15.41 9.26
CA SER A 51 -5.38 14.25 9.39
C SER A 51 -3.96 14.67 9.70
N TYR A 52 -3.34 13.93 10.59
CA TYR A 52 -1.95 14.09 10.98
C TYR A 52 -1.22 12.76 10.76
N GLU A 53 -0.13 12.79 10.01
CA GLU A 53 0.71 11.63 9.77
C GLU A 53 2.13 11.93 10.20
N LEU A 54 2.69 11.03 11.00
CA LEU A 54 4.08 11.02 11.42
C LEU A 54 4.74 9.77 10.88
N SER A 55 5.79 9.92 10.10
CA SER A 55 6.55 8.79 9.57
C SER A 55 8.01 8.85 10.03
N LYS A 56 8.55 7.67 10.34
CA LYS A 56 9.95 7.46 10.67
C LYS A 56 10.57 6.55 9.63
N HIS A 57 11.55 7.10 8.90
CA HIS A 57 12.34 6.35 7.94
C HIS A 57 13.50 5.65 8.62
N ASN A 58 13.88 4.49 8.09
CA ASN A 58 14.96 3.65 8.60
C ASN A 58 14.78 3.29 10.10
N ALA A 59 13.54 2.93 10.47
CA ALA A 59 13.14 2.74 11.86
C ALA A 59 13.96 1.66 12.58
N PHE A 60 14.33 0.60 11.88
CA PHE A 60 15.06 -0.58 12.41
C PHE A 60 16.44 -0.77 11.72
N ARG A 61 16.98 0.26 11.08
CA ARG A 61 18.29 0.28 10.38
C ARG A 61 18.34 -0.59 9.12
N GLY A 62 17.20 -0.98 8.56
CA GLY A 62 17.07 -1.76 7.32
C GLY A 62 16.24 -1.03 6.25
N ALA A 63 16.19 0.31 6.31
CA ALA A 63 15.41 1.19 5.43
C ALA A 63 13.89 0.97 5.54
N GLU A 64 13.42 0.41 6.66
CA GLU A 64 11.99 0.28 6.96
C GLU A 64 11.38 1.65 7.30
N THR A 65 10.13 1.82 6.94
CA THR A 65 9.35 3.01 7.30
C THR A 65 8.21 2.62 8.23
N VAL A 66 8.11 3.30 9.34
CA VAL A 66 6.97 3.21 10.26
C VAL A 66 6.20 4.52 10.15
N ALA A 67 4.92 4.45 9.82
CA ALA A 67 4.07 5.62 9.74
C ALA A 67 2.83 5.43 10.63
N TRP A 68 2.50 6.48 11.36
CA TRP A 68 1.32 6.57 12.19
C TRP A 68 0.47 7.73 11.72
N LYS A 69 -0.76 7.44 11.33
CA LYS A 69 -1.74 8.40 10.88
C LYS A 69 -2.89 8.48 11.86
N LEU A 70 -3.23 9.67 12.27
CA LEU A 70 -4.46 10.01 13.00
C LEU A 70 -5.34 10.84 12.08
N PHE A 71 -6.62 10.56 12.07
CA PHE A 71 -7.56 11.37 11.31
C PHE A 71 -8.87 11.52 12.08
N GLY A 72 -9.52 12.66 11.86
CA GLY A 72 -10.80 12.95 12.43
C GLY A 72 -11.62 13.82 11.50
N SER A 73 -12.93 13.62 11.48
CA SER A 73 -13.87 14.47 10.75
C SER A 73 -15.11 14.69 11.58
N TYR A 74 -15.72 15.84 11.37
CA TYR A 74 -17.00 16.18 11.92
C TYR A 74 -17.90 16.70 10.80
N GLU A 75 -19.10 16.17 10.69
CA GLU A 75 -20.06 16.53 9.65
C GLU A 75 -21.37 16.94 10.31
N TRP A 76 -21.92 18.07 9.90
CA TRP A 76 -23.25 18.50 10.28
C TRP A 76 -24.16 18.59 9.07
N GLN A 77 -25.45 18.38 9.27
CA GLN A 77 -26.43 18.48 8.20
C GLN A 77 -26.98 19.90 8.14
N LEU A 78 -26.91 20.51 6.96
CA LEU A 78 -27.49 21.82 6.70
C LEU A 78 -29.01 21.70 6.68
N GLY A 79 -29.72 22.72 7.25
CA GLY A 79 -31.19 22.75 7.23
C GLY A 79 -31.89 21.82 8.21
N ALA A 80 -31.18 21.01 8.98
CA ALA A 80 -31.79 20.18 10.01
C ALA A 80 -32.05 20.97 11.29
N SER A 81 -33.28 20.91 11.79
CA SER A 81 -33.70 21.56 13.05
C SER A 81 -33.15 20.87 14.31
N SER A 82 -32.43 19.74 14.16
CA SER A 82 -31.86 18.99 15.28
C SER A 82 -30.42 18.58 15.03
N SER A 83 -29.58 18.70 16.06
CA SER A 83 -28.20 18.17 16.08
C SER A 83 -28.12 16.62 15.98
N ALA A 84 -29.26 15.95 15.89
CA ALA A 84 -29.38 14.49 15.85
C ALA A 84 -28.81 13.84 14.58
N LEU A 85 -28.51 14.65 13.54
CA LEU A 85 -28.02 14.15 12.26
C LEU A 85 -26.51 14.39 12.05
N ASN A 86 -25.84 14.95 13.04
CA ASN A 86 -24.40 15.16 12.97
C ASN A 86 -23.64 13.84 13.05
N SER A 87 -22.54 13.75 12.35
CA SER A 87 -21.66 12.60 12.45
C SER A 87 -20.22 13.01 12.74
N TYR A 88 -19.51 12.19 13.46
CA TYR A 88 -18.09 12.36 13.66
C TYR A 88 -17.36 11.03 13.54
N GLU A 89 -16.18 11.11 13.03
CA GLU A 89 -15.33 9.98 12.78
C GLU A 89 -13.93 10.26 13.32
N LEU A 90 -13.37 9.28 13.99
CA LEU A 90 -12.03 9.31 14.55
C LEU A 90 -11.32 8.01 14.21
N GLY A 91 -10.14 8.10 13.62
CA GLY A 91 -9.41 6.91 13.25
C GLY A 91 -7.92 7.04 13.47
N SER A 92 -7.29 5.90 13.59
CA SER A 92 -5.84 5.73 13.72
C SER A 92 -5.38 4.59 12.84
N GLN A 93 -4.26 4.79 12.17
CA GLN A 93 -3.62 3.78 11.34
C GLN A 93 -2.14 3.74 11.63
N LEU A 94 -1.62 2.54 11.90
CA LEU A 94 -0.21 2.26 12.06
C LEU A 94 0.24 1.38 10.91
N SER A 95 1.28 1.79 10.18
CA SER A 95 1.81 1.04 9.05
C SER A 95 3.31 0.82 9.16
N PHE A 96 3.73 -0.41 8.82
CA PHE A 96 5.12 -0.85 8.74
C PHE A 96 5.41 -1.25 7.31
N LYS A 97 6.29 -0.52 6.64
CA LYS A 97 6.70 -0.80 5.27
C LYS A 97 8.16 -1.26 5.24
N PHE A 98 8.36 -2.45 4.76
CA PHE A 98 9.68 -3.07 4.58
C PHE A 98 10.05 -3.00 3.09
N PRO A 99 11.26 -2.50 2.72
CA PRO A 99 11.71 -2.43 1.32
C PRO A 99 12.19 -3.78 0.79
N ARG A 100 11.62 -4.87 1.29
CA ARG A 100 11.91 -6.26 0.93
C ARG A 100 10.69 -7.14 1.10
N LEU A 101 10.66 -8.27 0.39
CA LEU A 101 9.63 -9.29 0.59
C LEU A 101 9.98 -10.13 1.83
N ILE A 102 9.10 -10.09 2.82
CA ILE A 102 9.18 -10.89 4.05
C ILE A 102 8.09 -11.96 3.98
N MET A 103 8.36 -13.04 3.26
CA MET A 103 7.43 -14.16 3.12
C MET A 103 8.08 -15.42 3.70
N PRO A 104 7.48 -16.07 4.71
CA PRO A 104 8.06 -17.25 5.34
C PRO A 104 8.19 -18.45 4.39
N TRP A 105 7.28 -18.58 3.41
CA TRP A 105 7.25 -19.69 2.44
C TRP A 105 7.90 -19.36 1.09
N PHE A 106 8.27 -18.12 0.83
CA PHE A 106 8.80 -17.68 -0.45
C PHE A 106 10.14 -16.99 -0.27
N ASN A 107 11.19 -17.57 -0.83
CA ASN A 107 12.52 -16.97 -0.78
C ASN A 107 12.83 -16.22 -2.09
N PRO A 108 12.59 -14.89 -2.15
CA PRO A 108 12.82 -14.10 -3.36
C PRO A 108 14.30 -14.04 -3.74
N THR A 109 15.22 -14.22 -2.77
CA THR A 109 16.66 -14.24 -3.05
C THR A 109 17.06 -15.48 -3.86
N ALA A 110 16.35 -16.60 -3.71
CA ALA A 110 16.59 -17.80 -4.49
C ALA A 110 16.16 -17.59 -5.95
N MET A 111 15.04 -16.92 -6.20
CA MET A 111 14.61 -16.53 -7.56
C MET A 111 15.58 -15.53 -8.19
N GLY A 112 16.01 -14.52 -7.45
CA GLY A 112 16.99 -13.55 -7.93
C GLY A 112 18.34 -14.20 -8.27
N ARG A 113 18.79 -15.23 -7.51
CA ARG A 113 20.01 -16.00 -7.83
C ARG A 113 19.86 -16.82 -9.10
N ARG A 114 18.75 -17.52 -9.28
CA ARG A 114 18.47 -18.29 -10.51
C ARG A 114 18.44 -17.38 -11.73
N TYR A 115 17.89 -16.22 -11.59
CA TYR A 115 17.78 -15.24 -12.66
C TYR A 115 19.15 -14.63 -12.99
N ARG A 116 19.92 -14.16 -12.00
CA ARG A 116 21.29 -13.67 -12.20
C ARG A 116 22.17 -14.70 -12.89
N ARG A 117 22.01 -15.98 -12.54
CA ARG A 117 22.73 -17.08 -13.21
C ARG A 117 22.34 -17.21 -14.69
N ARG A 118 21.04 -17.08 -15.02
CA ARG A 118 20.57 -17.07 -16.42
C ARG A 118 21.13 -15.90 -17.21
N ILE A 119 21.16 -14.70 -16.61
CA ILE A 119 21.75 -13.52 -17.23
C ILE A 119 23.25 -13.71 -17.44
N ALA A 120 23.99 -14.17 -16.45
CA ALA A 120 25.42 -14.42 -16.57
C ALA A 120 25.73 -15.41 -17.69
N ILE A 121 24.94 -16.49 -17.81
CA ILE A 121 25.08 -17.47 -18.90
C ILE A 121 24.77 -16.80 -20.25
N ALA A 122 23.72 -16.02 -20.37
CA ALA A 122 23.35 -15.32 -21.61
C ALA A 122 24.41 -14.30 -22.04
N LEU A 123 24.96 -13.53 -21.07
CA LEU A 123 26.07 -12.58 -21.31
C LEU A 123 27.36 -13.30 -21.80
N THR A 124 27.73 -14.39 -21.13
CA THR A 124 28.89 -15.17 -21.51
C THR A 124 28.73 -15.76 -22.91
N ARG A 125 27.52 -16.27 -23.21
CA ARG A 125 27.21 -16.82 -24.54
C ARG A 125 27.22 -15.75 -25.64
N ALA A 126 26.64 -14.59 -25.40
CA ALA A 126 26.65 -13.46 -26.34
C ALA A 126 28.08 -12.97 -26.60
N LYS A 127 28.92 -12.87 -25.54
CA LYS A 127 30.32 -12.48 -25.66
C LYS A 127 31.12 -13.49 -26.46
N LEU A 128 30.92 -14.81 -26.25
CA LEU A 128 31.60 -15.89 -26.99
C LEU A 128 31.19 -15.93 -28.47
N LEU A 129 29.96 -15.56 -28.80
CA LEU A 129 29.42 -15.57 -30.16
C LEU A 129 29.60 -14.25 -30.89
N GLY A 130 30.21 -13.23 -30.27
CA GLY A 130 30.34 -11.87 -30.84
C GLY A 130 29.02 -11.19 -31.18
N GLN A 131 27.92 -11.65 -30.56
CA GLN A 131 26.59 -11.12 -30.82
C GLN A 131 26.30 -9.88 -29.96
N PRO A 132 25.56 -8.90 -30.47
CA PRO A 132 25.13 -7.79 -29.66
C PRO A 132 24.29 -8.29 -28.48
N LEU A 133 24.52 -7.69 -27.31
CA LEU A 133 23.76 -7.99 -26.11
C LEU A 133 22.28 -7.78 -26.34
N PRO A 134 21.40 -8.76 -26.05
CA PRO A 134 19.97 -8.57 -26.24
C PRO A 134 19.50 -7.43 -25.36
N LEU A 135 18.87 -6.43 -25.97
CA LEU A 135 18.34 -5.21 -25.32
C LEU A 135 17.43 -5.53 -24.13
N GLN A 136 16.79 -6.70 -24.13
CA GLN A 136 15.96 -7.19 -23.03
C GLN A 136 16.72 -7.42 -21.71
N LEU A 137 18.05 -7.51 -21.75
CA LEU A 137 18.87 -7.63 -20.54
C LEU A 137 19.01 -6.30 -19.78
N TYR A 138 18.84 -5.16 -20.46
CA TYR A 138 18.92 -3.84 -19.84
C TYR A 138 17.62 -3.48 -19.09
N ASP A 139 16.51 -4.15 -19.38
CA ASP A 139 15.21 -3.94 -18.72
C ASP A 139 15.10 -4.65 -17.36
N TYR A 140 16.21 -5.22 -16.87
CA TYR A 140 16.19 -5.98 -15.64
C TYR A 140 16.47 -5.12 -14.43
N THR A 141 15.41 -4.74 -13.75
CA THR A 141 15.50 -4.30 -12.37
C THR A 141 15.51 -5.50 -11.43
N PRO A 142 16.40 -5.53 -10.42
CA PRO A 142 16.32 -6.56 -9.39
C PRO A 142 14.89 -6.59 -8.82
N VAL A 143 14.42 -7.77 -8.43
CA VAL A 143 13.09 -7.97 -7.84
C VAL A 143 12.97 -7.06 -6.62
N ASN A 144 12.51 -5.84 -6.85
CA ASN A 144 12.22 -4.90 -5.80
C ASN A 144 10.84 -5.25 -5.27
N GLY A 145 10.83 -5.87 -4.10
CA GLY A 145 9.60 -6.19 -3.41
C GLY A 145 9.46 -5.35 -2.16
N THR A 146 8.23 -5.05 -1.80
CA THR A 146 7.90 -4.42 -0.53
C THR A 146 6.87 -5.25 0.22
N THR A 147 6.99 -5.28 1.53
CA THR A 147 6.00 -5.84 2.44
C THR A 147 5.44 -4.69 3.26
N THR A 148 4.13 -4.57 3.32
CA THR A 148 3.45 -3.57 4.14
C THR A 148 2.50 -4.26 5.08
N LEU A 149 2.67 -4.05 6.37
CA LEU A 149 1.73 -4.41 7.42
C LEU A 149 1.04 -3.13 7.88
N ALA A 150 -0.27 -3.09 7.85
CA ALA A 150 -1.06 -1.97 8.34
C ALA A 150 -2.10 -2.47 9.35
N LEU A 151 -2.25 -1.70 10.44
CA LEU A 151 -3.28 -1.89 11.45
C LEU A 151 -4.09 -0.60 11.50
N SER A 152 -5.40 -0.70 11.52
CA SER A 152 -6.30 0.45 11.54
C SER A 152 -7.40 0.27 12.57
N GLY A 153 -7.79 1.37 13.18
CA GLY A 153 -8.96 1.46 14.03
C GLY A 153 -9.74 2.71 13.65
N ASN A 154 -11.03 2.58 13.50
CA ASN A 154 -11.91 3.67 13.14
C ASN A 154 -13.17 3.62 14.02
N TRP A 155 -13.50 4.75 14.60
CA TRP A 155 -14.69 4.95 15.40
C TRP A 155 -15.55 6.01 14.75
N ARG A 156 -16.76 5.62 14.35
CA ARG A 156 -17.73 6.49 13.70
C ARG A 156 -18.99 6.57 14.55
N ASN A 157 -19.39 7.78 14.88
CA ASN A 157 -20.67 8.03 15.53
C ASN A 157 -21.55 8.85 14.59
N ARG A 158 -22.75 8.37 14.35
CA ARG A 158 -23.81 9.11 13.71
C ARG A 158 -24.88 9.38 14.75
N SER A 159 -24.88 10.61 15.28
CA SER A 159 -25.82 11.00 16.32
C SER A 159 -27.25 10.70 15.90
N GLY A 160 -28.04 10.17 16.81
CA GLY A 160 -29.43 9.77 16.52
C GLY A 160 -29.61 8.41 15.83
N PHE A 161 -28.53 7.75 15.38
CA PHE A 161 -28.61 6.47 14.68
C PHE A 161 -27.77 5.38 15.32
N PHE A 162 -26.45 5.45 15.19
CA PHE A 162 -25.56 4.36 15.65
C PHE A 162 -24.14 4.84 15.97
N THR A 163 -23.46 4.03 16.74
CA THR A 163 -22.00 4.11 16.92
C THR A 163 -21.36 2.83 16.39
N PHE A 164 -20.40 2.98 15.50
CA PHE A 164 -19.77 1.91 14.74
C PHE A 164 -18.27 1.94 14.94
N VAL A 165 -17.67 0.79 15.18
CA VAL A 165 -16.22 0.61 15.28
C VAL A 165 -15.77 -0.37 14.23
N THR A 166 -14.71 0.00 13.52
CA THR A 166 -14.00 -0.87 12.57
C THR A 166 -12.58 -1.05 13.06
N VAL A 167 -12.14 -2.28 13.18
CA VAL A 167 -10.74 -2.61 13.42
C VAL A 167 -10.25 -3.43 12.26
N GLY A 168 -9.13 -3.02 11.65
CA GLY A 168 -8.60 -3.66 10.47
C GLY A 168 -7.13 -4.02 10.59
N GLY A 169 -6.75 -5.09 9.89
CA GLY A 169 -5.36 -5.50 9.69
C GLY A 169 -5.14 -5.92 8.24
N ASN A 170 -4.07 -5.41 7.63
CA ASN A 170 -3.74 -5.69 6.25
C ASN A 170 -2.28 -6.10 6.11
N LEU A 171 -2.02 -7.17 5.37
CA LEU A 171 -0.68 -7.61 4.99
C LEU A 171 -0.57 -7.64 3.47
N ASN A 172 0.15 -6.68 2.93
CA ASN A 172 0.32 -6.47 1.51
C ASN A 172 1.75 -6.78 1.06
N TYR A 173 1.87 -7.54 -0.01
CA TYR A 173 3.10 -7.82 -0.72
C TYR A 173 3.04 -7.23 -2.12
N LYS A 174 4.02 -6.43 -2.48
CA LYS A 174 4.13 -5.83 -3.80
C LYS A 174 5.51 -6.12 -4.38
N TRP A 175 5.56 -6.65 -5.60
CA TRP A 175 6.82 -6.92 -6.28
C TRP A 175 6.71 -6.71 -7.78
N TYR A 176 7.85 -6.58 -8.41
CA TYR A 176 7.97 -6.42 -9.85
C TYR A 176 8.74 -7.59 -10.42
N THR A 177 8.22 -8.26 -11.45
CA THR A 177 8.95 -9.29 -12.19
C THR A 177 9.86 -8.64 -13.23
N ASN A 178 9.42 -7.51 -13.78
CA ASN A 178 10.18 -6.59 -14.60
C ASN A 178 9.59 -5.17 -14.40
N PRO A 179 10.19 -4.10 -14.91
CA PRO A 179 9.70 -2.73 -14.72
C PRO A 179 8.23 -2.52 -15.14
N ARG A 180 7.73 -3.39 -16.03
CA ARG A 180 6.40 -3.28 -16.64
C ARG A 180 5.36 -4.21 -16.03
N LYS A 181 5.78 -5.19 -15.23
CA LYS A 181 4.88 -6.19 -14.62
C LYS A 181 4.93 -6.08 -13.11
N ARG A 182 3.86 -5.57 -12.55
CA ARG A 182 3.66 -5.42 -11.11
C ARG A 182 2.69 -6.48 -10.60
N HIS A 183 3.06 -7.08 -9.51
CA HIS A 183 2.23 -8.00 -8.73
C HIS A 183 1.97 -7.39 -7.36
N GLU A 184 0.76 -7.51 -6.89
CA GLU A 184 0.35 -7.06 -5.57
C GLU A 184 -0.58 -8.10 -4.96
N LEU A 185 -0.19 -8.65 -3.81
CA LEU A 185 -0.93 -9.66 -3.07
C LEU A 185 -1.27 -9.12 -1.70
N ASN A 186 -2.55 -8.90 -1.45
CA ASN A 186 -3.08 -8.69 -0.11
C ASN A 186 -3.43 -10.06 0.45
N LEU A 187 -2.54 -10.61 1.26
CA LEU A 187 -2.69 -11.97 1.77
C LEU A 187 -3.72 -12.05 2.88
N PHE A 188 -3.70 -11.06 3.77
CA PHE A 188 -4.67 -10.91 4.83
C PHE A 188 -5.17 -9.47 4.82
N ASN A 189 -6.45 -9.32 4.60
CA ASN A 189 -7.16 -8.10 4.87
C ASN A 189 -8.32 -8.49 5.78
N LEU A 190 -8.12 -8.32 7.07
CA LEU A 190 -9.10 -8.61 8.12
C LEU A 190 -9.77 -7.30 8.49
N GLU A 191 -11.07 -7.28 8.45
CA GLU A 191 -11.87 -6.15 8.88
C GLU A 191 -12.94 -6.66 9.86
N TYR A 192 -12.86 -6.20 11.08
CA TYR A 192 -13.88 -6.46 12.10
C TYR A 192 -14.70 -5.20 12.29
N ASN A 193 -15.97 -5.33 12.03
CA ASN A 193 -16.98 -4.29 12.14
C ASN A 193 -17.90 -4.62 13.30
N SER A 194 -18.08 -3.66 14.21
CA SER A 194 -18.97 -3.81 15.36
C SER A 194 -19.83 -2.59 15.59
N VAL A 195 -21.10 -2.84 15.81
CA VAL A 195 -22.09 -1.81 16.19
C VAL A 195 -22.17 -1.75 17.71
N ILE A 196 -21.53 -0.74 18.31
CA ILE A 196 -21.49 -0.61 19.78
C ILE A 196 -22.83 -0.15 20.32
N ARG A 197 -23.49 0.75 19.61
CA ARG A 197 -24.74 1.39 20.08
C ARG A 197 -25.66 1.71 18.91
N THR A 198 -26.93 1.41 19.09
CA THR A 198 -28.02 1.83 18.20
C THR A 198 -29.07 2.63 19.00
N THR A 199 -29.87 3.38 18.30
CA THR A 199 -31.03 4.07 18.89
C THR A 199 -32.30 3.31 18.54
N ALA A 200 -33.35 3.44 19.35
CA ALA A 200 -34.64 2.81 19.11
C ALA A 200 -35.24 3.19 17.73
N ALA A 201 -35.03 4.43 17.29
CA ALA A 201 -35.45 4.89 15.97
C ALA A 201 -34.71 4.13 14.85
N PHE A 202 -33.40 3.93 15.00
CA PHE A 202 -32.60 3.19 14.04
C PHE A 202 -32.93 1.70 14.04
N ASP A 203 -33.18 1.10 15.20
CA ASP A 203 -33.60 -0.29 15.33
C ASP A 203 -34.93 -0.57 14.62
N SER A 204 -35.86 0.38 14.61
CA SER A 204 -37.11 0.23 13.86
C SER A 204 -36.88 0.23 12.35
N ILE A 205 -35.96 1.09 11.85
CA ILE A 205 -35.60 1.15 10.43
C ILE A 205 -34.88 -0.14 10.00
N THR A 206 -33.96 -0.62 10.82
CA THR A 206 -33.19 -1.84 10.50
C THR A 206 -34.09 -3.10 10.49
N ARG A 207 -35.07 -3.20 11.38
CA ARG A 207 -36.05 -4.28 11.37
C ARG A 207 -36.93 -4.27 10.13
N ALA A 208 -37.26 -3.10 9.62
CA ALA A 208 -38.04 -2.95 8.39
C ALA A 208 -37.24 -3.28 7.12
N ASN A 209 -35.90 -3.26 7.19
CA ASN A 209 -35.01 -3.51 6.05
C ASN A 209 -34.01 -4.63 6.35
N PRO A 210 -34.26 -5.90 5.89
CA PRO A 210 -33.40 -7.02 6.18
C PRO A 210 -31.94 -6.84 5.71
N ALA A 211 -31.72 -6.15 4.58
CA ALA A 211 -30.38 -5.93 4.06
C ALA A 211 -29.58 -4.98 4.99
N LEU A 212 -30.24 -3.95 5.50
CA LEU A 212 -29.63 -3.04 6.46
C LEU A 212 -29.37 -3.73 7.81
N TYR A 213 -30.29 -4.59 8.25
CA TYR A 213 -30.13 -5.39 9.46
C TYR A 213 -28.90 -6.29 9.39
N ILE A 214 -28.68 -6.98 8.25
CA ILE A 214 -27.50 -7.83 8.05
C ILE A 214 -26.21 -7.01 8.03
N SER A 215 -26.21 -5.86 7.35
CA SER A 215 -25.03 -5.01 7.23
C SER A 215 -24.60 -4.32 8.53
N MET A 216 -25.52 -4.21 9.49
CA MET A 216 -25.31 -3.58 10.81
C MET A 216 -25.07 -4.59 11.93
N ARG A 217 -24.76 -5.84 11.62
CA ARG A 217 -24.32 -6.84 12.60
C ARG A 217 -22.80 -6.81 12.75
N ASP A 218 -22.36 -7.30 13.89
CA ASP A 218 -20.94 -7.57 14.08
C ASP A 218 -20.46 -8.57 13.04
N GLN A 219 -19.44 -8.19 12.30
CA GLN A 219 -18.93 -8.97 11.18
C GLN A 219 -17.41 -8.98 11.18
N LEU A 220 -16.84 -10.15 11.03
CA LEU A 220 -15.45 -10.34 10.66
C LEU A 220 -15.38 -10.67 9.17
N VAL A 221 -14.78 -9.80 8.38
CA VAL A 221 -14.66 -9.94 6.93
C VAL A 221 -13.19 -10.18 6.56
N PRO A 222 -12.75 -11.42 6.49
CA PRO A 222 -11.47 -11.75 5.91
C PRO A 222 -11.53 -11.65 4.39
N SER A 223 -10.52 -11.08 3.78
CA SER A 223 -10.41 -11.05 2.32
C SER A 223 -8.98 -11.25 1.86
N ILE A 224 -8.85 -11.84 0.68
CA ILE A 224 -7.59 -12.01 -0.04
C ILE A 224 -7.78 -11.37 -1.40
N SER A 225 -6.77 -10.65 -1.88
CA SER A 225 -6.80 -10.12 -3.24
C SER A 225 -5.45 -10.18 -3.91
N TYR A 226 -5.47 -10.44 -5.19
CA TYR A 226 -4.29 -10.44 -6.05
C TYR A 226 -4.53 -9.51 -7.23
N ILE A 227 -3.57 -8.61 -7.46
CA ILE A 227 -3.59 -7.66 -8.56
C ILE A 227 -2.35 -7.88 -9.40
N PHE A 228 -2.57 -8.12 -10.67
CA PHE A 228 -1.52 -8.15 -11.69
C PHE A 228 -1.70 -6.97 -12.62
N THR A 229 -0.65 -6.19 -12.82
CA THR A 229 -0.65 -5.06 -13.76
C THR A 229 0.47 -5.23 -14.76
N SER A 230 0.16 -5.09 -16.05
CA SER A 230 1.12 -5.10 -17.14
C SER A 230 0.97 -3.83 -17.99
N THR A 231 2.10 -3.18 -18.27
CA THR A 231 2.14 -1.95 -19.08
C THR A 231 3.12 -2.11 -20.23
N SER A 232 2.79 -1.56 -21.39
CA SER A 232 3.75 -1.44 -22.49
C SER A 232 4.71 -0.26 -22.28
N PRO A 233 5.84 -0.19 -23.01
CA PRO A 233 6.63 1.04 -23.10
C PRO A 233 5.80 2.21 -23.60
N ALA A 234 6.08 3.41 -23.10
CA ALA A 234 5.42 4.63 -23.61
C ALA A 234 5.77 4.93 -25.08
N ALA A 235 6.90 4.40 -25.57
CA ALA A 235 7.35 4.56 -26.96
C ALA A 235 6.74 3.53 -27.93
N ASP A 236 5.93 2.59 -27.46
CA ASP A 236 5.28 1.61 -28.32
C ASP A 236 4.25 2.31 -29.24
N ARG A 237 4.14 1.81 -30.48
CA ARG A 237 3.16 2.31 -31.44
C ARG A 237 1.70 2.16 -30.93
N HIS A 238 1.46 1.13 -30.12
CA HIS A 238 0.16 0.84 -29.51
C HIS A 238 0.36 0.60 -28.01
N PRO A 239 0.43 1.67 -27.19
CA PRO A 239 0.63 1.53 -25.76
C PRO A 239 -0.59 0.86 -25.13
N TYR A 240 -0.35 -0.10 -24.22
CA TYR A 240 -1.40 -0.78 -23.48
C TYR A 240 -1.13 -0.74 -21.98
N TRP A 241 -2.20 -0.76 -21.23
CA TRP A 241 -2.21 -0.99 -19.81
C TRP A 241 -3.30 -2.03 -19.50
N VAL A 242 -2.92 -3.11 -18.84
CA VAL A 242 -3.83 -4.19 -18.47
C VAL A 242 -3.69 -4.47 -16.99
N GLN A 243 -4.83 -4.53 -16.30
CA GLN A 243 -4.89 -4.91 -14.90
C GLN A 243 -5.87 -6.08 -14.73
N PHE A 244 -5.41 -7.12 -14.06
CA PHE A 244 -6.23 -8.25 -13.63
C PHE A 244 -6.34 -8.19 -12.11
N LEU A 245 -7.57 -8.19 -11.60
CA LEU A 245 -7.90 -8.21 -10.18
C LEU A 245 -8.68 -9.48 -9.86
N LEU A 246 -8.16 -10.27 -8.93
CA LEU A 246 -8.87 -11.36 -8.27
C LEU A 246 -9.04 -10.99 -6.80
N LYS A 247 -10.27 -10.96 -6.32
CA LYS A 247 -10.59 -10.69 -4.92
C LYS A 247 -11.60 -11.72 -4.42
N GLU A 248 -11.30 -12.28 -3.26
CA GLU A 248 -12.18 -13.18 -2.54
C GLU A 248 -12.41 -12.62 -1.14
N ALA A 249 -13.66 -12.66 -0.66
CA ALA A 249 -14.04 -12.19 0.65
C ALA A 249 -15.09 -13.15 1.28
N GLY A 250 -14.87 -13.50 2.54
CA GLY A 250 -15.83 -14.28 3.33
C GLY A 250 -15.79 -15.81 3.19
N ASN A 251 -15.33 -16.35 2.06
CA ASN A 251 -15.37 -17.80 1.82
C ASN A 251 -14.36 -18.58 2.67
N VAL A 252 -13.26 -17.96 3.08
CA VAL A 252 -12.25 -18.60 3.93
C VAL A 252 -12.83 -19.01 5.30
N THR A 253 -13.79 -18.25 5.81
CA THR A 253 -14.44 -18.56 7.09
C THR A 253 -15.52 -19.63 6.94
N SER A 254 -16.19 -19.74 5.81
CA SER A 254 -17.19 -20.79 5.60
C SER A 254 -16.56 -22.19 5.58
N GLY A 255 -15.32 -22.32 5.08
CA GLY A 255 -14.56 -23.57 5.10
C GLY A 255 -14.03 -23.98 6.48
N LEU A 256 -14.00 -23.07 7.45
CA LEU A 256 -13.60 -23.37 8.84
C LEU A 256 -14.78 -23.77 9.73
N TYR A 257 -16.01 -23.50 9.30
CA TYR A 257 -17.26 -23.82 10.01
C TYR A 257 -18.02 -24.99 9.38
N ALA A 258 -17.50 -25.57 8.29
CA ALA A 258 -18.02 -26.79 7.69
C ALA A 258 -17.28 -28.02 8.22
#